data_dfe3f060f3764359e1fe21298043d627
#
_entry.id   dfe3f060f3764359e1fe21298043d627
#
_cell.length_a   1.000
_cell.length_b   1.000
_cell.length_c   1.000
_cell.angle_alpha   90.00
_cell.angle_beta   90.00
_cell.angle_gamma   90.00
#
_symmetry.space_group_name_H-M   'P 1'
#
loop_
_entity.id
_entity.type
_entity.pdbx_description
1 polymer ?
#
loop_
_entity_poly.entity_id
_entity_poly.type
_entity_poly.pdbx_seq_one_letter_code
_entity_poly.pdbx_strand_id
1 'polypeptide(L)'
;MRIVGINYCDYYGLSPRDFASLIREVGFGATFVEAFSDDGKYAECAKAFSDNGILWETVHAPFDGINDIWLDKDGGEIMLRRLIDTVDNCARYSVPTAVVHLSSGVKCPSVTDIGRARFESLVDHAVKNGVNIAFENQRKLANISWAFETFENVSNVGFCWDVGHEGCFTQGREYMPLFGKKLLCTHIHDNDGMFDHDLHEIPFDGKINFYKVASHIREAGFAGTLMLEIFPGISGIYKSMSSERIISHAYEAVSRLRDMVDRK
;
A
#
# COMPACT_ATOMS: atom_id res chain seq x y z
N MET A 1 -10.96 19.43 0.61
CA MET A 1 -9.90 19.01 1.56
C MET A 1 -9.46 17.62 1.13
N ARG A 2 -8.15 17.34 1.07
CA ARG A 2 -7.61 16.03 0.68
C ARG A 2 -8.05 14.96 1.68
N ILE A 3 -8.44 13.80 1.17
CA ILE A 3 -8.79 12.65 1.99
C ILE A 3 -7.52 12.10 2.64
N VAL A 4 -7.65 11.66 3.89
CA VAL A 4 -6.63 10.91 4.61
C VAL A 4 -7.20 9.54 4.98
N GLY A 5 -6.36 8.51 4.93
CA GLY A 5 -6.75 7.13 5.18
C GLY A 5 -5.78 6.42 6.11
N ILE A 6 -6.23 5.27 6.62
CA ILE A 6 -5.43 4.36 7.45
C ILE A 6 -5.82 2.92 7.17
N ASN A 7 -4.84 2.00 7.18
CA ASN A 7 -5.09 0.58 6.96
C ASN A 7 -5.93 -0.05 8.07
N TYR A 8 -6.79 -1.01 7.70
CA TYR A 8 -7.39 -1.94 8.65
C TYR A 8 -6.47 -3.15 8.83
N CYS A 9 -6.14 -3.47 10.07
CA CYS A 9 -5.35 -4.64 10.42
C CYS A 9 -5.75 -5.22 11.79
N ASP A 10 -5.41 -6.49 12.02
CA ASP A 10 -5.76 -7.20 13.25
C ASP A 10 -5.02 -6.66 14.50
N TYR A 11 -3.94 -5.88 14.33
CA TYR A 11 -3.22 -5.23 15.43
C TYR A 11 -4.06 -4.24 16.23
N TYR A 12 -5.11 -3.70 15.64
CA TYR A 12 -6.02 -2.81 16.38
C TYR A 12 -6.97 -3.56 17.31
N GLY A 13 -7.15 -4.89 17.13
CA GLY A 13 -8.07 -5.69 17.94
C GLY A 13 -9.54 -5.28 17.78
N LEU A 14 -9.90 -4.62 16.69
CA LEU A 14 -11.24 -4.11 16.40
C LEU A 14 -11.90 -4.94 15.30
N SER A 15 -13.22 -5.12 15.39
CA SER A 15 -14.00 -5.62 14.26
C SER A 15 -13.97 -4.61 13.10
N PRO A 16 -14.21 -5.01 11.84
CA PRO A 16 -14.33 -4.08 10.73
C PRO A 16 -15.33 -2.95 10.99
N ARG A 17 -16.44 -3.26 11.67
CA ARG A 17 -17.47 -2.29 12.04
C ARG A 17 -16.98 -1.27 13.05
N ASP A 18 -16.36 -1.74 14.13
CA ASP A 18 -15.88 -0.85 15.20
C ASP A 18 -14.74 0.01 14.70
N PHE A 19 -13.83 -0.56 13.88
CA PHE A 19 -12.77 0.18 13.22
C PHE A 19 -13.33 1.27 12.30
N ALA A 20 -14.26 0.93 11.40
CA ALA A 20 -14.85 1.89 10.47
C ALA A 20 -15.56 3.05 11.19
N SER A 21 -16.29 2.73 12.27
CA SER A 21 -16.94 3.74 13.11
C SER A 21 -15.91 4.68 13.77
N LEU A 22 -14.86 4.10 14.36
CA LEU A 22 -13.82 4.86 15.04
C LEU A 22 -13.04 5.76 14.10
N ILE A 23 -12.57 5.24 12.96
CA ILE A 23 -11.80 6.06 12.00
C ILE A 23 -12.65 7.18 11.42
N ARG A 24 -13.96 6.94 11.21
CA ARG A 24 -14.91 7.97 10.78
C ARG A 24 -15.08 9.07 11.81
N GLU A 25 -15.25 8.71 13.07
CA GLU A 25 -15.37 9.66 14.19
C GLU A 25 -14.13 10.53 14.34
N VAL A 26 -12.94 9.94 14.22
CA VAL A 26 -11.65 10.63 14.30
C VAL A 26 -11.43 11.56 13.09
N GLY A 27 -11.98 11.23 11.91
CA GLY A 27 -11.94 12.09 10.73
C GLY A 27 -11.25 11.50 9.49
N PHE A 28 -10.88 10.23 9.51
CA PHE A 28 -10.43 9.54 8.30
C PHE A 28 -11.60 9.35 7.31
N GLY A 29 -11.27 9.36 6.02
CA GLY A 29 -12.26 9.16 4.95
C GLY A 29 -11.99 7.95 4.07
N ALA A 30 -10.87 7.27 4.25
CA ALA A 30 -10.48 6.12 3.43
C ALA A 30 -9.75 5.05 4.25
N THR A 31 -9.74 3.83 3.71
CA THR A 31 -8.99 2.70 4.26
C THR A 31 -8.54 1.75 3.17
N PHE A 32 -7.60 0.87 3.51
CA PHE A 32 -7.29 -0.33 2.74
C PHE A 32 -7.16 -1.54 3.67
N VAL A 33 -7.16 -2.73 3.09
CA VAL A 33 -6.96 -3.99 3.80
C VAL A 33 -5.90 -4.84 3.10
N GLU A 34 -5.26 -5.74 3.85
CA GLU A 34 -4.56 -6.87 3.26
C GLU A 34 -5.58 -7.90 2.72
N ALA A 35 -5.21 -8.62 1.67
CA ALA A 35 -6.07 -9.65 1.09
C ALA A 35 -6.38 -10.75 2.09
N PHE A 36 -7.65 -11.06 2.24
CA PHE A 36 -8.12 -12.15 3.10
C PHE A 36 -8.20 -13.47 2.33
N SER A 37 -8.05 -14.57 3.03
CA SER A 37 -8.37 -15.91 2.53
C SER A 37 -9.85 -16.26 2.64
N ASP A 38 -10.62 -15.50 3.43
CA ASP A 38 -12.04 -15.70 3.71
C ASP A 38 -12.89 -14.63 3.01
N ASP A 39 -13.77 -15.08 2.11
CA ASP A 39 -14.70 -14.23 1.38
C ASP A 39 -15.70 -13.53 2.32
N GLY A 40 -16.06 -14.17 3.45
CA GLY A 40 -16.91 -13.57 4.47
C GLY A 40 -16.33 -12.30 5.08
N LYS A 41 -15.00 -12.27 5.28
CA LYS A 41 -14.31 -11.09 5.82
C LYS A 41 -14.31 -9.91 4.84
N TYR A 42 -14.21 -10.18 3.53
CA TYR A 42 -14.39 -9.14 2.50
C TYR A 42 -15.79 -8.52 2.56
N ALA A 43 -16.84 -9.36 2.65
CA ALA A 43 -18.23 -8.88 2.73
C ALA A 43 -18.47 -8.06 4.00
N GLU A 44 -17.92 -8.48 5.14
CA GLU A 44 -17.99 -7.74 6.41
C GLU A 44 -17.32 -6.38 6.30
N CYS A 45 -16.11 -6.31 5.76
CA CYS A 45 -15.40 -5.06 5.51
C CYS A 45 -16.17 -4.13 4.56
N ALA A 46 -16.63 -4.65 3.42
CA ALA A 46 -17.38 -3.87 2.45
C ALA A 46 -18.62 -3.21 3.07
N LYS A 47 -19.37 -3.99 3.87
CA LYS A 47 -20.53 -3.48 4.59
C LYS A 47 -20.13 -2.43 5.62
N ALA A 48 -19.15 -2.72 6.45
CA ALA A 48 -18.70 -1.82 7.52
C ALA A 48 -18.22 -0.47 6.97
N PHE A 49 -17.41 -0.48 5.92
CA PHE A 49 -16.87 0.74 5.31
C PHE A 49 -17.97 1.54 4.61
N SER A 50 -18.85 0.88 3.86
CA SER A 50 -20.00 1.54 3.21
C SER A 50 -20.96 2.18 4.21
N ASP A 51 -21.34 1.46 5.28
CA ASP A 51 -22.26 1.96 6.31
C ASP A 51 -21.70 3.21 7.03
N ASN A 52 -20.37 3.36 7.10
CA ASN A 52 -19.70 4.49 7.74
C ASN A 52 -19.22 5.57 6.75
N GLY A 53 -19.48 5.41 5.44
CA GLY A 53 -19.02 6.34 4.41
C GLY A 53 -17.49 6.43 4.32
N ILE A 54 -16.79 5.32 4.56
CA ILE A 54 -15.35 5.14 4.39
C ILE A 54 -15.08 4.60 2.99
N LEU A 55 -14.22 5.27 2.23
CA LEU A 55 -13.77 4.79 0.93
C LEU A 55 -12.83 3.59 1.13
N TRP A 56 -13.19 2.44 0.58
CA TRP A 56 -12.25 1.32 0.47
C TRP A 56 -11.41 1.51 -0.80
N GLU A 57 -10.19 1.98 -0.64
CA GLU A 57 -9.38 2.47 -1.77
C GLU A 57 -8.55 1.38 -2.43
N THR A 58 -7.92 0.50 -1.62
CA THR A 58 -7.08 -0.57 -2.17
C THR A 58 -7.20 -1.87 -1.37
N VAL A 59 -6.83 -2.98 -2.03
CA VAL A 59 -6.50 -4.25 -1.37
C VAL A 59 -5.02 -4.52 -1.60
N HIS A 60 -4.26 -4.72 -0.52
CA HIS A 60 -2.88 -5.15 -0.61
C HIS A 60 -2.80 -6.64 -0.89
N ALA A 61 -2.27 -7.03 -2.04
CA ALA A 61 -2.16 -8.42 -2.44
C ALA A 61 -1.17 -9.19 -1.54
N PRO A 62 -1.35 -10.50 -1.34
CA PRO A 62 -0.43 -11.29 -0.56
C PRO A 62 0.94 -11.34 -1.22
N PHE A 63 2.00 -11.13 -0.42
CA PHE A 63 3.38 -11.10 -0.89
C PHE A 63 4.27 -12.20 -0.29
N ASP A 64 3.77 -12.98 0.66
CA ASP A 64 4.46 -14.15 1.16
C ASP A 64 4.65 -15.17 0.03
N GLY A 65 5.91 -15.44 -0.33
CA GLY A 65 6.28 -16.24 -1.49
C GLY A 65 6.28 -15.49 -2.84
N ILE A 66 6.13 -14.17 -2.88
CA ILE A 66 6.08 -13.39 -4.14
C ILE A 66 7.30 -13.63 -5.06
N ASN A 67 8.45 -13.94 -4.49
CA ASN A 67 9.65 -14.23 -5.27
C ASN A 67 9.51 -15.47 -6.18
N ASP A 68 8.60 -16.37 -5.86
CA ASP A 68 8.34 -17.57 -6.63
C ASP A 68 7.75 -17.28 -8.01
N ILE A 69 7.10 -16.13 -8.16
CA ILE A 69 6.54 -15.70 -9.46
C ILE A 69 7.61 -15.57 -10.55
N TRP A 70 8.86 -15.32 -10.17
CA TRP A 70 10.01 -15.20 -11.06
C TRP A 70 10.69 -16.52 -11.38
N LEU A 71 10.28 -17.62 -10.75
CA LEU A 71 10.97 -18.90 -10.81
C LEU A 71 10.14 -19.95 -11.57
N ASP A 72 10.82 -20.83 -12.28
CA ASP A 72 10.18 -21.97 -12.96
C ASP A 72 9.90 -23.08 -11.96
N LYS A 73 8.82 -22.91 -11.19
CA LYS A 73 8.32 -23.86 -10.20
C LYS A 73 6.84 -23.62 -9.87
N ASP A 74 6.18 -24.61 -9.29
CA ASP A 74 4.75 -24.59 -8.94
C ASP A 74 4.36 -23.40 -8.04
N GLY A 75 5.26 -22.97 -7.14
CA GLY A 75 5.04 -21.80 -6.28
C GLY A 75 4.73 -20.52 -7.06
N GLY A 76 5.28 -20.37 -8.27
CA GLY A 76 5.01 -19.24 -9.14
C GLY A 76 3.57 -19.23 -9.67
N GLU A 77 3.03 -20.39 -10.04
CA GLU A 77 1.62 -20.51 -10.47
C GLU A 77 0.66 -20.32 -9.31
N ILE A 78 1.02 -20.80 -8.12
CA ILE A 78 0.24 -20.58 -6.89
C ILE A 78 0.19 -19.09 -6.58
N MET A 79 1.33 -18.40 -6.67
CA MET A 79 1.39 -16.95 -6.42
C MET A 79 0.58 -16.17 -7.45
N LEU A 80 0.70 -16.49 -8.74
CA LEU A 80 -0.10 -15.84 -9.78
C LEU A 80 -1.61 -15.96 -9.49
N ARG A 81 -2.08 -17.16 -9.09
CA ARG A 81 -3.49 -17.35 -8.72
C ARG A 81 -3.91 -16.47 -7.54
N ARG A 82 -3.09 -16.40 -6.48
CA ARG A 82 -3.37 -15.52 -5.32
C ARG A 82 -3.49 -14.05 -5.71
N LEU A 83 -2.65 -13.59 -6.64
CA LEU A 83 -2.73 -12.22 -7.16
C LEU A 83 -4.00 -12.01 -8.02
N ILE A 84 -4.35 -12.98 -8.85
CA ILE A 84 -5.59 -12.97 -9.65
C ILE A 84 -6.81 -12.95 -8.72
N ASP A 85 -6.84 -13.80 -7.69
CA ASP A 85 -7.92 -13.84 -6.69
C ASP A 85 -8.09 -12.46 -5.99
N THR A 86 -6.98 -11.75 -5.76
CA THR A 86 -7.04 -10.38 -5.21
C THR A 86 -7.71 -9.42 -6.19
N VAL A 87 -7.39 -9.50 -7.48
CA VAL A 87 -8.04 -8.68 -8.52
C VAL A 87 -9.54 -9.01 -8.61
N ASP A 88 -9.90 -10.29 -8.57
CA ASP A 88 -11.31 -10.72 -8.60
C ASP A 88 -12.09 -10.19 -7.39
N ASN A 89 -11.49 -10.20 -6.21
CA ASN A 89 -12.10 -9.62 -5.00
C ASN A 89 -12.20 -8.09 -5.11
N CYS A 90 -11.19 -7.40 -5.63
CA CYS A 90 -11.29 -5.98 -5.92
C CYS A 90 -12.48 -5.67 -6.82
N ALA A 91 -12.63 -6.39 -7.93
CA ALA A 91 -13.74 -6.22 -8.86
C ALA A 91 -15.10 -6.51 -8.18
N ARG A 92 -15.20 -7.63 -7.43
CA ARG A 92 -16.43 -8.04 -6.74
C ARG A 92 -16.92 -7.01 -5.74
N TYR A 93 -16.01 -6.41 -4.97
CA TYR A 93 -16.35 -5.45 -3.91
C TYR A 93 -16.19 -3.99 -4.34
N SER A 94 -15.98 -3.74 -5.64
CA SER A 94 -15.81 -2.40 -6.22
C SER A 94 -14.64 -1.62 -5.59
N VAL A 95 -13.58 -2.32 -5.22
CA VAL A 95 -12.31 -1.71 -4.81
C VAL A 95 -11.49 -1.39 -6.05
N PRO A 96 -11.09 -0.14 -6.29
CA PRO A 96 -10.54 0.26 -7.58
C PRO A 96 -9.13 -0.25 -7.87
N THR A 97 -8.37 -0.66 -6.85
CA THR A 97 -6.93 -0.90 -7.01
C THR A 97 -6.44 -2.06 -6.13
N ALA A 98 -5.64 -2.96 -6.73
CA ALA A 98 -4.82 -3.93 -6.02
C ALA A 98 -3.38 -3.42 -5.92
N VAL A 99 -2.81 -3.38 -4.72
CA VAL A 99 -1.39 -3.09 -4.49
C VAL A 99 -0.61 -4.39 -4.56
N VAL A 100 0.47 -4.42 -5.33
CA VAL A 100 1.22 -5.64 -5.64
C VAL A 100 2.72 -5.43 -5.48
N HIS A 101 3.37 -6.29 -4.70
CA HIS A 101 4.82 -6.38 -4.65
C HIS A 101 5.37 -7.08 -5.90
N LEU A 102 6.49 -6.60 -6.41
CA LEU A 102 7.23 -7.28 -7.48
C LEU A 102 8.27 -8.27 -6.93
N SER A 103 8.64 -8.11 -5.68
CA SER A 103 9.63 -8.97 -5.00
C SER A 103 9.60 -8.74 -3.50
N SER A 104 10.27 -9.59 -2.73
CA SER A 104 10.44 -9.43 -1.29
C SER A 104 11.85 -9.82 -0.85
N GLY A 105 12.35 -9.17 0.22
CA GLY A 105 13.63 -9.48 0.83
C GLY A 105 14.86 -9.00 0.04
N VAL A 106 16.02 -9.08 0.69
CA VAL A 106 17.30 -8.58 0.15
C VAL A 106 17.81 -9.42 -1.04
N LYS A 107 17.53 -10.72 -1.05
CA LYS A 107 17.98 -11.67 -2.08
C LYS A 107 16.87 -12.03 -3.07
N CYS A 108 16.06 -11.04 -3.45
CA CYS A 108 15.00 -11.27 -4.41
C CYS A 108 15.53 -11.61 -5.82
N PRO A 109 14.80 -12.44 -6.58
CA PRO A 109 15.16 -12.79 -7.96
C PRO A 109 15.24 -11.56 -8.87
N SER A 110 16.01 -11.71 -9.94
CA SER A 110 15.97 -10.77 -11.07
C SER A 110 14.75 -11.06 -11.93
N VAL A 111 14.40 -10.11 -12.78
CA VAL A 111 13.38 -10.27 -13.81
C VAL A 111 13.73 -11.45 -14.72
N THR A 112 12.78 -12.35 -14.92
CA THR A 112 12.89 -13.55 -15.78
C THR A 112 11.73 -13.58 -16.78
N ASP A 113 11.88 -14.32 -17.89
CA ASP A 113 10.82 -14.39 -18.91
C ASP A 113 9.54 -15.04 -18.37
N ILE A 114 9.66 -16.06 -17.50
CA ILE A 114 8.49 -16.69 -16.89
C ILE A 114 7.75 -15.72 -15.94
N GLY A 115 8.49 -14.93 -15.15
CA GLY A 115 7.89 -13.92 -14.29
C GLY A 115 7.25 -12.78 -15.08
N ARG A 116 7.86 -12.37 -16.21
CA ARG A 116 7.26 -11.42 -17.17
C ARG A 116 5.90 -11.90 -17.63
N ALA A 117 5.82 -13.11 -18.17
CA ALA A 117 4.58 -13.69 -18.67
C ALA A 117 3.49 -13.77 -17.60
N ARG A 118 3.87 -14.08 -16.34
CA ARG A 118 2.93 -14.11 -15.20
C ARG A 118 2.40 -12.73 -14.84
N PHE A 119 3.26 -11.72 -14.77
CA PHE A 119 2.80 -10.35 -14.49
C PHE A 119 2.01 -9.75 -15.65
N GLU A 120 2.35 -10.06 -16.90
CA GLU A 120 1.53 -9.70 -18.06
C GLU A 120 0.13 -10.31 -17.97
N SER A 121 0.03 -11.60 -17.62
CA SER A 121 -1.26 -12.26 -17.38
C SER A 121 -2.06 -11.61 -16.25
N LEU A 122 -1.43 -11.23 -15.15
CA LEU A 122 -2.07 -10.52 -14.04
C LEU A 122 -2.62 -9.15 -14.48
N VAL A 123 -1.80 -8.37 -15.19
CA VAL A 123 -2.19 -7.03 -15.66
C VAL A 123 -3.33 -7.13 -16.69
N ASP A 124 -3.25 -8.07 -17.63
CA ASP A 124 -4.33 -8.32 -18.59
C ASP A 124 -5.65 -8.70 -17.90
N HIS A 125 -5.57 -9.51 -16.84
CA HIS A 125 -6.73 -9.88 -16.03
C HIS A 125 -7.31 -8.66 -15.31
N ALA A 126 -6.48 -7.82 -14.71
CA ALA A 126 -6.89 -6.61 -14.04
C ALA A 126 -7.56 -5.61 -14.99
N VAL A 127 -6.99 -5.40 -16.18
CA VAL A 127 -7.59 -4.55 -17.22
C VAL A 127 -8.98 -5.04 -17.62
N LYS A 128 -9.16 -6.35 -17.84
CA LYS A 128 -10.46 -6.95 -18.19
C LYS A 128 -11.52 -6.77 -17.13
N ASN A 129 -11.10 -6.70 -15.85
CA ASN A 129 -11.99 -6.55 -14.70
C ASN A 129 -12.14 -5.07 -14.23
N GLY A 130 -11.50 -4.12 -14.91
CA GLY A 130 -11.56 -2.69 -14.57
C GLY A 130 -10.86 -2.34 -13.26
N VAL A 131 -9.88 -3.17 -12.83
CA VAL A 131 -9.10 -2.96 -11.60
C VAL A 131 -7.72 -2.41 -11.96
N ASN A 132 -7.23 -1.47 -11.18
CA ASN A 132 -5.86 -0.98 -11.32
C ASN A 132 -4.87 -1.88 -10.58
N ILE A 133 -3.66 -1.99 -11.10
CA ILE A 133 -2.51 -2.57 -10.39
C ILE A 133 -1.57 -1.44 -9.99
N ALA A 134 -1.35 -1.27 -8.70
CA ALA A 134 -0.35 -0.36 -8.17
C ALA A 134 0.88 -1.16 -7.71
N PHE A 135 1.97 -1.11 -8.48
CA PHE A 135 3.21 -1.75 -8.05
C PHE A 135 3.90 -0.92 -6.97
N GLU A 136 4.21 -1.59 -5.87
CA GLU A 136 4.82 -0.96 -4.71
C GLU A 136 6.34 -1.05 -4.74
N ASN A 137 7.00 0.03 -4.31
CA ASN A 137 8.46 0.05 -4.21
C ASN A 137 8.99 -0.85 -3.11
N GLN A 138 9.91 -1.69 -3.51
CA GLN A 138 10.65 -2.60 -2.65
C GLN A 138 12.17 -2.32 -2.76
N ARG A 139 12.99 -3.24 -2.29
CA ARG A 139 14.45 -3.11 -2.26
C ARG A 139 15.11 -3.00 -3.63
N LYS A 140 14.49 -3.57 -4.67
CA LYS A 140 15.11 -3.73 -5.99
C LYS A 140 14.49 -2.83 -7.05
N LEU A 141 15.18 -1.71 -7.34
CA LEU A 141 14.77 -0.74 -8.36
C LEU A 141 14.55 -1.39 -9.74
N ALA A 142 15.38 -2.37 -10.12
CA ALA A 142 15.28 -3.00 -11.44
C ALA A 142 13.94 -3.66 -11.72
N ASN A 143 13.29 -4.24 -10.69
CA ASN A 143 11.99 -4.90 -10.86
C ASN A 143 10.88 -3.86 -11.13
N ILE A 144 10.87 -2.76 -10.38
CA ILE A 144 9.86 -1.72 -10.58
C ILE A 144 10.10 -0.92 -11.87
N SER A 145 11.36 -0.66 -12.23
CA SER A 145 11.69 -0.04 -13.53
C SER A 145 11.21 -0.89 -14.69
N TRP A 146 11.48 -2.21 -14.64
CA TRP A 146 10.96 -3.15 -15.64
C TRP A 146 9.43 -3.08 -15.76
N ALA A 147 8.70 -3.06 -14.65
CA ALA A 147 7.25 -3.02 -14.67
C ALA A 147 6.75 -1.74 -15.37
N PHE A 148 7.30 -0.59 -15.03
CA PHE A 148 6.87 0.68 -15.63
C PHE A 148 7.33 0.90 -17.07
N GLU A 149 8.43 0.28 -17.49
CA GLU A 149 8.82 0.21 -18.91
C GLU A 149 7.89 -0.72 -19.70
N THR A 150 7.61 -1.92 -19.16
CA THR A 150 6.77 -2.92 -19.83
C THR A 150 5.33 -2.44 -19.97
N PHE A 151 4.78 -1.83 -18.92
CA PHE A 151 3.39 -1.39 -18.87
C PHE A 151 3.25 0.13 -19.04
N GLU A 152 4.18 0.77 -19.74
CA GLU A 152 4.20 2.24 -19.91
C GLU A 152 2.85 2.80 -20.41
N ASN A 153 2.25 2.10 -21.39
CA ASN A 153 1.04 2.51 -22.06
C ASN A 153 -0.24 1.86 -21.51
N VAL A 154 -0.16 1.14 -20.39
CA VAL A 154 -1.31 0.53 -19.73
C VAL A 154 -1.84 1.48 -18.66
N SER A 155 -2.99 2.08 -18.91
CA SER A 155 -3.58 3.10 -18.03
C SER A 155 -3.97 2.60 -16.64
N ASN A 156 -4.18 1.28 -16.50
CA ASN A 156 -4.53 0.62 -15.24
C ASN A 156 -3.29 0.26 -14.39
N VAL A 157 -2.08 0.58 -14.84
CA VAL A 157 -0.86 0.31 -14.09
C VAL A 157 -0.25 1.59 -13.57
N GLY A 158 0.03 1.62 -12.27
CA GLY A 158 0.67 2.76 -11.63
C GLY A 158 1.50 2.39 -10.42
N PHE A 159 1.89 3.40 -9.69
CA PHE A 159 2.83 3.34 -8.59
C PHE A 159 2.10 3.43 -7.25
N CYS A 160 2.38 2.51 -6.34
CA CYS A 160 2.15 2.68 -4.92
C CYS A 160 3.47 3.13 -4.29
N TRP A 161 3.51 4.38 -3.82
CA TRP A 161 4.70 4.86 -3.13
C TRP A 161 4.62 4.53 -1.65
N ASP A 162 5.41 3.55 -1.25
CA ASP A 162 5.67 3.30 0.16
C ASP A 162 6.86 4.13 0.63
N VAL A 163 6.56 5.06 1.54
CA VAL A 163 7.49 6.04 2.09
C VAL A 163 8.48 5.40 3.05
N GLY A 164 8.00 4.46 3.86
CA GLY A 164 8.83 3.74 4.83
C GLY A 164 9.81 2.79 4.14
N HIS A 165 9.35 2.04 3.14
CA HIS A 165 10.21 1.21 2.29
C HIS A 165 11.32 2.03 1.61
N GLU A 166 10.98 3.20 1.07
CA GLU A 166 12.01 4.10 0.53
C GLU A 166 13.01 4.50 1.62
N GLY A 167 12.54 4.77 2.82
CA GLY A 167 13.37 5.17 3.95
C GLY A 167 14.33 4.09 4.43
N CYS A 168 13.90 2.83 4.52
CA CYS A 168 14.70 1.74 5.11
C CYS A 168 15.32 0.78 4.07
N PHE A 169 14.79 0.65 2.84
CA PHE A 169 15.28 -0.33 1.88
C PHE A 169 16.25 0.21 0.83
N THR A 170 16.23 1.52 0.56
CA THR A 170 16.88 2.06 -0.64
C THR A 170 18.21 2.73 -0.40
N GLN A 171 18.64 2.88 0.86
CA GLN A 171 19.90 3.55 1.23
C GLN A 171 19.99 4.98 0.65
N GLY A 172 18.89 5.73 0.70
CA GLY A 172 18.80 7.12 0.23
C GLY A 172 18.47 7.30 -1.25
N ARG A 173 18.17 6.22 -1.97
CA ARG A 173 17.65 6.31 -3.34
C ARG A 173 16.18 6.71 -3.31
N GLU A 174 15.81 7.65 -4.17
CA GLU A 174 14.44 8.19 -4.25
C GLU A 174 13.70 7.63 -5.46
N TYR A 175 12.48 7.18 -5.25
CA TYR A 175 11.61 6.62 -6.32
C TYR A 175 10.70 7.68 -6.93
N MET A 176 10.27 8.68 -6.16
CA MET A 176 9.35 9.71 -6.64
C MET A 176 9.87 10.53 -7.83
N PRO A 177 11.15 10.94 -7.89
CA PRO A 177 11.67 11.60 -9.09
C PRO A 177 11.61 10.74 -10.36
N LEU A 178 11.60 9.41 -10.21
CA LEU A 178 11.55 8.45 -11.32
C LEU A 178 10.11 8.10 -11.72
N PHE A 179 9.24 7.85 -10.74
CA PHE A 179 7.93 7.23 -10.97
C PHE A 179 6.74 8.05 -10.49
N GLY A 180 6.94 9.22 -9.87
CA GLY A 180 5.88 10.04 -9.29
C GLY A 180 4.77 10.42 -10.25
N LYS A 181 5.03 10.47 -11.57
CA LYS A 181 4.00 10.70 -12.59
C LYS A 181 3.01 9.53 -12.75
N LYS A 182 3.38 8.34 -12.27
CA LYS A 182 2.55 7.14 -12.29
C LYS A 182 1.89 6.87 -10.92
N LEU A 183 2.02 7.80 -9.96
CA LEU A 183 1.50 7.62 -8.59
C LEU A 183 -0.01 7.43 -8.59
N LEU A 184 -0.48 6.27 -8.12
CA LEU A 184 -1.89 5.92 -7.94
C LEU A 184 -2.32 5.97 -6.48
N CYS A 185 -1.46 5.50 -5.57
CA CYS A 185 -1.73 5.48 -4.14
C CYS A 185 -0.44 5.61 -3.34
N THR A 186 -0.56 5.76 -2.03
CA THR A 186 0.57 5.89 -1.11
C THR A 186 0.41 4.93 0.05
N HIS A 187 1.51 4.37 0.53
CA HIS A 187 1.63 3.78 1.85
C HIS A 187 2.60 4.64 2.65
N ILE A 188 2.11 5.24 3.71
CA ILE A 188 2.85 6.24 4.47
C ILE A 188 3.02 5.75 5.90
N HIS A 189 4.25 5.50 6.27
CA HIS A 189 4.66 5.20 7.64
C HIS A 189 6.07 5.72 7.90
N ASP A 190 6.50 5.68 9.15
CA ASP A 190 7.82 6.10 9.58
C ASP A 190 8.65 4.91 10.07
N ASN A 191 9.94 5.09 10.21
CA ASN A 191 10.86 4.12 10.78
C ASN A 191 12.11 4.82 11.37
N ASP A 192 13.01 4.05 12.00
CA ASP A 192 14.22 4.58 12.65
C ASP A 192 15.35 4.94 11.68
N GLY A 193 15.15 4.78 10.38
CA GLY A 193 16.12 5.06 9.31
C GLY A 193 17.25 4.02 9.19
N MET A 194 17.18 2.90 9.90
CA MET A 194 18.13 1.80 9.76
C MET A 194 17.76 0.91 8.56
N PHE A 195 18.79 0.38 7.89
CA PHE A 195 18.56 -0.50 6.76
C PHE A 195 17.80 -1.77 7.19
N ASP A 196 16.77 -2.11 6.42
CA ASP A 196 15.90 -3.28 6.58
C ASP A 196 15.06 -3.27 7.88
N HIS A 197 14.92 -2.10 8.54
CA HIS A 197 14.03 -1.89 9.67
C HIS A 197 12.71 -1.27 9.22
N ASP A 198 11.80 -2.15 8.84
CA ASP A 198 10.46 -1.78 8.37
C ASP A 198 9.50 -1.75 9.56
N LEU A 199 9.41 -0.60 10.22
CA LEU A 199 8.78 -0.49 11.54
C LEU A 199 7.31 -0.06 11.51
N HIS A 200 6.81 0.45 10.39
CA HIS A 200 5.44 0.92 10.22
C HIS A 200 4.96 1.85 11.35
N GLU A 201 5.83 2.76 11.78
CA GLU A 201 5.52 3.76 12.80
C GLU A 201 4.68 4.90 12.23
N ILE A 202 3.98 5.60 13.12
CA ILE A 202 3.19 6.78 12.76
C ILE A 202 4.13 7.88 12.26
N PRO A 203 3.79 8.61 11.18
CA PRO A 203 4.61 9.72 10.68
C PRO A 203 5.02 10.70 11.78
N PHE A 204 6.29 11.09 11.77
CA PHE A 204 6.98 11.95 12.75
C PHE A 204 7.36 11.27 14.08
N ASP A 205 7.07 10.00 14.29
CA ASP A 205 7.57 9.26 15.46
C ASP A 205 8.95 8.64 15.21
N GLY A 206 9.33 8.46 13.92
CA GLY A 206 10.63 7.97 13.49
C GLY A 206 11.57 9.05 12.97
N LYS A 207 12.29 8.76 11.88
CA LYS A 207 13.34 9.63 11.33
C LYS A 207 13.15 10.03 9.86
N ILE A 208 12.07 9.63 9.22
CA ILE A 208 11.80 10.03 7.83
C ILE A 208 11.56 11.53 7.74
N ASN A 209 12.13 12.16 6.72
CA ASN A 209 11.95 13.59 6.48
C ASN A 209 10.61 13.88 5.76
N PHE A 210 9.54 14.06 6.51
CA PHE A 210 8.21 14.34 5.96
C PHE A 210 8.08 15.69 5.25
N TYR A 211 8.99 16.63 5.42
CA TYR A 211 9.05 17.84 4.56
C TYR A 211 9.41 17.47 3.12
N LYS A 212 10.33 16.51 2.96
CA LYS A 212 10.70 15.99 1.65
C LYS A 212 9.58 15.15 1.04
N VAL A 213 8.94 14.30 1.84
CA VAL A 213 7.75 13.54 1.43
C VAL A 213 6.66 14.48 0.89
N ALA A 214 6.32 15.53 1.62
CA ALA A 214 5.35 16.53 1.18
C ALA A 214 5.77 17.23 -0.13
N SER A 215 7.07 17.52 -0.32
CA SER A 215 7.58 18.11 -1.56
C SER A 215 7.36 17.18 -2.74
N HIS A 216 7.74 15.91 -2.62
CA HIS A 216 7.56 14.91 -3.67
C HIS A 216 6.09 14.73 -4.07
N ILE A 217 5.16 14.69 -3.09
CA ILE A 217 3.73 14.59 -3.37
C ILE A 217 3.23 15.82 -4.17
N ARG A 218 3.67 17.04 -3.78
CA ARG A 218 3.32 18.26 -4.52
C ARG A 218 3.89 18.27 -5.94
N GLU A 219 5.17 17.93 -6.09
CA GLU A 219 5.88 17.90 -7.38
C GLU A 219 5.27 16.89 -8.35
N ALA A 220 4.79 15.76 -7.83
CA ALA A 220 4.06 14.77 -8.60
C ALA A 220 2.65 15.26 -9.02
N GLY A 221 2.13 16.31 -8.40
CA GLY A 221 0.75 16.76 -8.59
C GLY A 221 -0.30 15.76 -8.08
N PHE A 222 0.09 14.87 -7.17
CA PHE A 222 -0.80 13.83 -6.66
C PHE A 222 -1.92 14.43 -5.82
N ALA A 223 -3.17 14.15 -6.21
CA ALA A 223 -4.37 14.64 -5.55
C ALA A 223 -5.15 13.57 -4.77
N GLY A 224 -4.66 12.32 -4.78
CA GLY A 224 -5.29 11.18 -4.08
C GLY A 224 -5.14 11.23 -2.56
N THR A 225 -5.55 10.14 -1.94
CA THR A 225 -5.51 9.95 -0.49
C THR A 225 -4.08 9.88 0.05
N LEU A 226 -3.82 10.51 1.18
CA LEU A 226 -2.64 10.21 1.99
C LEU A 226 -2.99 9.01 2.86
N MET A 227 -2.58 7.83 2.44
CA MET A 227 -2.94 6.58 3.08
C MET A 227 -1.82 6.14 4.02
N LEU A 228 -2.13 6.03 5.30
CA LEU A 228 -1.22 5.47 6.29
C LEU A 228 -1.22 3.94 6.24
N GLU A 229 -0.04 3.36 6.43
CA GLU A 229 0.16 1.92 6.62
C GLU A 229 0.84 1.67 7.96
N ILE A 230 0.05 1.56 9.02
CA ILE A 230 0.53 1.47 10.40
C ILE A 230 0.30 0.07 10.96
N PHE A 231 1.36 -0.53 11.51
CA PHE A 231 1.29 -1.79 12.22
C PHE A 231 1.83 -1.63 13.65
N PRO A 232 0.99 -1.22 14.62
CA PRO A 232 1.41 -0.79 15.94
C PRO A 232 2.16 -1.86 16.75
N GLY A 233 2.03 -3.12 16.38
CA GLY A 233 2.69 -4.25 17.04
C GLY A 233 4.16 -4.45 16.67
N ILE A 234 4.65 -3.85 15.58
CA ILE A 234 5.98 -4.14 15.03
C ILE A 234 7.08 -3.45 15.85
N SER A 235 7.07 -2.13 15.94
CA SER A 235 8.14 -1.37 16.63
C SER A 235 8.07 -1.47 18.15
N GLY A 236 6.89 -1.74 18.68
CA GLY A 236 6.64 -1.85 20.12
C GLY A 236 6.58 -0.53 20.89
N ILE A 237 6.74 0.63 20.24
CA ILE A 237 6.63 1.93 20.93
C ILE A 237 5.19 2.26 21.34
N TYR A 238 4.19 1.62 20.73
CA TYR A 238 2.76 1.83 21.01
C TYR A 238 2.16 0.82 22.01
N LYS A 239 2.95 -0.06 22.61
CA LYS A 239 2.46 -1.17 23.48
C LYS A 239 1.55 -0.76 24.64
N SER A 240 1.70 0.46 25.14
CA SER A 240 0.89 1.00 26.24
C SER A 240 -0.29 1.85 25.80
N MET A 241 -0.50 2.00 24.50
CA MET A 241 -1.57 2.81 23.95
C MET A 241 -2.77 1.95 23.57
N SER A 242 -3.99 2.47 23.80
CA SER A 242 -5.20 1.85 23.25
C SER A 242 -5.30 2.12 21.74
N SER A 243 -6.10 1.31 21.04
CA SER A 243 -6.33 1.45 19.60
C SER A 243 -6.92 2.83 19.25
N GLU A 244 -7.83 3.35 20.08
CA GLU A 244 -8.40 4.69 19.90
C GLU A 244 -7.31 5.78 19.97
N ARG A 245 -6.38 5.64 20.91
CA ARG A 245 -5.28 6.60 21.06
C ARG A 245 -4.28 6.52 19.90
N ILE A 246 -3.98 5.30 19.42
CA ILE A 246 -3.11 5.09 18.25
C ILE A 246 -3.74 5.72 17.01
N ILE A 247 -5.03 5.45 16.75
CA ILE A 247 -5.75 5.97 15.59
C ILE A 247 -5.89 7.49 15.65
N SER A 248 -6.14 8.07 16.82
CA SER A 248 -6.18 9.52 16.99
C SER A 248 -4.82 10.16 16.73
N HIS A 249 -3.73 9.59 17.26
CA HIS A 249 -2.37 10.07 17.02
C HIS A 249 -1.99 9.97 15.53
N ALA A 250 -2.35 8.86 14.86
CA ALA A 250 -2.15 8.67 13.44
C ALA A 250 -2.89 9.74 12.61
N TYR A 251 -4.11 10.09 13.01
CA TYR A 251 -4.88 11.15 12.35
C TYR A 251 -4.25 12.54 12.50
N GLU A 252 -3.76 12.88 13.70
CA GLU A 252 -3.03 14.14 13.93
C GLU A 252 -1.79 14.21 13.04
N ALA A 253 -1.03 13.12 12.97
CA ALA A 253 0.17 13.02 12.15
C ALA A 253 -0.10 13.18 10.65
N VAL A 254 -1.08 12.43 10.10
CA VAL A 254 -1.39 12.54 8.68
C VAL A 254 -2.07 13.86 8.33
N SER A 255 -2.81 14.47 9.26
CA SER A 255 -3.37 15.80 9.08
C SER A 255 -2.28 16.87 9.01
N ARG A 256 -1.25 16.77 9.84
CA ARG A 256 -0.04 17.61 9.75
C ARG A 256 0.65 17.44 8.39
N LEU A 257 0.81 16.20 7.91
CA LEU A 257 1.39 15.95 6.58
C LEU A 257 0.51 16.53 5.46
N ARG A 258 -0.81 16.34 5.52
CA ARG A 258 -1.76 16.93 4.58
C ARG A 258 -1.61 18.45 4.50
N ASP A 259 -1.52 19.10 5.64
CA ASP A 259 -1.32 20.56 5.70
C ASP A 259 0.00 20.99 5.06
N MET A 260 1.06 20.16 5.18
CA MET A 260 2.34 20.42 4.51
C MET A 260 2.24 20.21 2.99
N VAL A 261 1.46 19.25 2.53
CA VAL A 261 1.24 18.97 1.11
C VAL A 261 0.35 20.05 0.48
N ASP A 262 -0.72 20.47 1.15
CA ASP A 262 -1.73 21.37 0.58
C ASP A 262 -1.40 22.87 0.76
N ARG A 263 -0.35 23.22 1.51
CA ARG A 263 0.16 24.60 1.57
C ARG A 263 0.72 25.01 0.20
N LYS A 264 0.17 26.11 -0.32
CA LYS A 264 0.64 26.81 -1.53
C LYS A 264 1.94 27.54 -1.27
#